data_d25715f2beeebe1cf1102275cbc6bf72
#
_entry.id   d25715f2beeebe1cf1102275cbc6bf72
#
_cell.length_a   1.000
_cell.length_b   1.000
_cell.length_c   1.000
_cell.angle_alpha   90.00
_cell.angle_beta   90.00
_cell.angle_gamma   90.00
#
_symmetry.space_group_name_H-M   'P 1'
#
loop_
_entity.id
_entity.type
_entity.pdbx_description
1 polymer ?
#
loop_
_entity_poly.entity_id
_entity_poly.type
_entity_poly.pdbx_seq_one_letter_code
_entity_poly.pdbx_strand_id
1 'polypeptide(L)'
;MTTLKQITTSGRLADSLKILNLPAEDYHRDIAVQSCSLLKPLLVSPAHYKAQFFEASTTSKAKDFGTLIHTLVLEPQTFASRYAVYEGVKDGRDPEFKAFVKAHPGQAVIDDVSLQSAKRMTEKLLERRFRGRPFADYLAEGEKEATIYFTDPTTGVRCRARIDMLHPEFVFDLKTALSVIQGEWLRQALNLNYDLQSYMYSLAECLYSGRDKPLPFVFIVGENSAPYSASAFTAGDTFIAKGGKKYQEVIAAYAACSKQDYWPDLGEEAVLELDHWMVGAANESAWRVNQPRV
;
A
#
# COMPACT_ATOMS: atom_id res chain seq x y z
N MET A 1 0.97 5.45 25.23
CA MET A 1 0.66 5.32 23.77
C MET A 1 0.05 6.64 23.31
N THR A 2 0.71 7.35 22.41
CA THR A 2 0.19 8.59 21.83
C THR A 2 -0.87 8.21 20.78
N THR A 3 -2.12 8.57 21.00
CA THR A 3 -3.20 8.34 20.04
C THR A 3 -3.18 9.41 18.95
N LEU A 4 -3.76 9.14 17.77
CA LEU A 4 -3.94 10.15 16.70
C LEU A 4 -4.50 11.47 17.26
N LYS A 5 -5.43 11.38 18.22
CA LYS A 5 -6.01 12.55 18.89
C LYS A 5 -4.98 13.40 19.67
N GLN A 6 -3.94 12.78 20.26
CA GLN A 6 -2.90 13.53 20.99
C GLN A 6 -1.90 14.21 20.02
N ILE A 7 -1.69 13.60 18.84
CA ILE A 7 -0.79 14.15 17.82
C ILE A 7 -1.41 15.36 17.13
N THR A 8 -2.70 15.31 16.81
CA THR A 8 -3.40 16.40 16.10
C THR A 8 -3.61 17.64 16.94
N THR A 9 -3.66 17.52 18.28
CA THR A 9 -3.82 18.67 19.19
C THR A 9 -2.58 19.53 19.35
N SER A 10 -1.38 19.04 19.01
CA SER A 10 -0.12 19.76 19.13
C SER A 10 0.49 20.21 17.80
N GLY A 11 -0.05 19.75 16.67
CA GLY A 11 0.48 20.02 15.33
C GLY A 11 -0.05 21.32 14.72
N ARG A 12 0.83 22.13 14.17
CA ARG A 12 0.43 23.31 13.40
C ARG A 12 -0.15 22.88 12.05
N LEU A 13 -1.41 23.23 11.78
CA LEU A 13 -2.09 23.13 10.49
C LEU A 13 -1.31 23.81 9.32
N ALA A 14 -0.34 24.68 9.64
CA ALA A 14 0.37 25.52 8.68
C ALA A 14 1.30 24.79 7.70
N ASP A 15 1.62 23.50 7.93
CA ASP A 15 2.64 22.78 7.16
C ASP A 15 2.05 21.62 6.31
N SER A 16 0.74 21.54 6.14
CA SER A 16 0.10 20.53 5.30
C SER A 16 -0.47 21.13 4.02
N LEU A 17 -0.29 20.43 2.90
CA LEU A 17 -0.75 20.82 1.57
C LEU A 17 -1.38 19.63 0.85
N LYS A 18 -2.58 19.83 0.30
CA LYS A 18 -3.22 18.85 -0.59
C LYS A 18 -3.10 19.28 -2.05
N ILE A 19 -2.67 18.36 -2.89
CA ILE A 19 -2.58 18.50 -4.35
C ILE A 19 -3.41 17.41 -5.00
N LEU A 20 -4.33 17.78 -5.87
CA LEU A 20 -5.10 16.85 -6.70
C LEU A 20 -4.40 16.66 -8.05
N ASN A 21 -4.52 15.47 -8.62
CA ASN A 21 -3.98 15.13 -9.94
C ASN A 21 -2.47 15.37 -10.09
N LEU A 22 -1.70 15.21 -9.01
CA LEU A 22 -0.24 15.24 -9.10
C LEU A 22 0.23 14.06 -9.97
N PRO A 23 1.00 14.29 -11.07
CA PRO A 23 1.51 13.20 -11.89
C PRO A 23 2.29 12.18 -11.07
N ALA A 24 2.14 10.88 -11.40
CA ALA A 24 2.82 9.81 -10.67
C ALA A 24 4.35 9.97 -10.68
N GLU A 25 4.90 10.44 -11.81
CA GLU A 25 6.34 10.72 -11.93
C GLU A 25 6.80 11.80 -10.94
N ASP A 26 6.04 12.89 -10.80
CA ASP A 26 6.36 13.97 -9.87
C ASP A 26 6.21 13.51 -8.43
N TYR A 27 5.17 12.68 -8.14
CA TYR A 27 5.02 12.06 -6.83
C TYR A 27 6.21 11.18 -6.46
N HIS A 28 6.76 10.40 -7.38
CA HIS A 28 7.87 9.48 -7.09
C HIS A 28 9.25 10.14 -7.16
N ARG A 29 9.39 11.26 -7.86
CA ARG A 29 10.68 11.96 -8.05
C ARG A 29 11.26 12.54 -6.77
N ASP A 30 10.42 13.04 -5.88
CA ASP A 30 10.88 13.67 -4.64
C ASP A 30 11.14 12.64 -3.54
N ILE A 31 12.32 12.03 -3.57
CA ILE A 31 12.74 11.03 -2.57
C ILE A 31 13.08 11.64 -1.20
N ALA A 32 13.19 12.95 -1.09
CA ALA A 32 13.46 13.64 0.18
C ALA A 32 12.20 13.69 1.07
N VAL A 33 11.01 13.67 0.46
CA VAL A 33 9.73 13.63 1.18
C VAL A 33 9.27 12.17 1.33
N GLN A 34 9.13 11.71 2.56
CA GLN A 34 8.89 10.30 2.86
C GLN A 34 7.45 9.88 2.58
N SER A 35 7.28 8.75 1.89
CA SER A 35 5.99 8.09 1.68
C SER A 35 5.94 6.76 2.42
N CYS A 36 4.76 6.19 2.58
CA CYS A 36 4.61 4.87 3.19
C CYS A 36 5.47 3.81 2.50
N SER A 37 5.52 3.80 1.16
CA SER A 37 6.32 2.84 0.40
C SER A 37 7.83 3.02 0.62
N LEU A 38 8.31 4.28 0.75
CA LEU A 38 9.70 4.56 1.05
C LEU A 38 10.09 4.13 2.47
N LEU A 39 9.19 4.28 3.44
CA LEU A 39 9.46 3.94 4.84
C LEU A 39 9.38 2.42 5.13
N LYS A 40 8.60 1.66 4.37
CA LYS A 40 8.41 0.21 4.60
C LYS A 40 9.70 -0.61 4.76
N PRO A 41 10.77 -0.40 3.96
CA PRO A 41 12.01 -1.16 4.13
C PRO A 41 12.67 -0.97 5.50
N LEU A 42 12.43 0.15 6.21
CA LEU A 42 12.91 0.37 7.58
C LEU A 42 12.32 -0.63 8.60
N LEU A 43 11.21 -1.28 8.28
CA LEU A 43 10.68 -2.38 9.11
C LEU A 43 11.60 -3.61 9.12
N VAL A 44 12.51 -3.71 8.16
CA VAL A 44 13.53 -4.75 8.09
C VAL A 44 14.83 -4.21 8.71
N SER A 45 15.45 -3.21 8.07
CA SER A 45 16.60 -2.50 8.63
C SER A 45 16.81 -1.15 7.93
N PRO A 46 17.55 -0.21 8.54
CA PRO A 46 17.98 1.02 7.87
C PRO A 46 18.77 0.77 6.58
N ALA A 47 19.60 -0.26 6.51
CA ALA A 47 20.31 -0.64 5.30
C ALA A 47 19.37 -0.99 4.14
N HIS A 48 18.25 -1.70 4.41
CA HIS A 48 17.23 -2.00 3.40
C HIS A 48 16.55 -0.73 2.87
N TYR A 49 16.35 0.28 3.72
CA TYR A 49 15.87 1.59 3.25
C TYR A 49 16.85 2.22 2.27
N LYS A 50 18.15 2.18 2.56
CA LYS A 50 19.16 2.77 1.69
C LYS A 50 19.32 2.00 0.38
N ALA A 51 19.26 0.67 0.43
CA ALA A 51 19.43 -0.21 -0.72
C ALA A 51 18.38 0.03 -1.82
N GLN A 52 17.14 0.41 -1.47
CA GLN A 52 16.08 0.66 -2.46
C GLN A 52 16.41 1.75 -3.50
N PHE A 53 17.39 2.61 -3.23
CA PHE A 53 17.81 3.68 -4.16
C PHE A 53 18.92 3.25 -5.12
N PHE A 54 19.54 2.11 -4.89
CA PHE A 54 20.63 1.58 -5.73
C PHE A 54 20.16 0.42 -6.61
N GLU A 55 19.06 -0.21 -6.27
CA GLU A 55 18.52 -1.32 -7.04
C GLU A 55 17.47 -0.84 -8.05
N ALA A 56 17.53 -1.38 -9.26
CA ALA A 56 16.50 -1.12 -10.26
C ALA A 56 15.16 -1.71 -9.77
N SER A 57 14.13 -0.87 -9.73
CA SER A 57 12.78 -1.32 -9.38
C SER A 57 12.28 -2.34 -10.40
N THR A 58 12.13 -3.59 -9.98
CA THR A 58 11.47 -4.62 -10.81
C THR A 58 9.97 -4.56 -10.62
N THR A 59 9.23 -4.47 -11.73
CA THR A 59 7.77 -4.63 -11.70
C THR A 59 7.42 -6.11 -11.72
N SER A 60 6.32 -6.48 -11.06
CA SER A 60 5.75 -7.82 -11.14
C SER A 60 4.43 -7.77 -11.90
N LYS A 61 4.02 -8.90 -12.54
CA LYS A 61 2.72 -9.00 -13.21
C LYS A 61 1.55 -8.59 -12.32
N ALA A 62 1.62 -8.90 -11.02
CA ALA A 62 0.60 -8.53 -10.05
C ALA A 62 0.57 -7.00 -9.81
N LYS A 63 1.73 -6.35 -9.74
CA LYS A 63 1.84 -4.89 -9.60
C LYS A 63 1.32 -4.19 -10.86
N ASP A 64 1.68 -4.70 -12.04
CA ASP A 64 1.22 -4.14 -13.32
C ASP A 64 -0.31 -4.27 -13.47
N PHE A 65 -0.89 -5.42 -13.07
CA PHE A 65 -2.34 -5.61 -13.07
C PHE A 65 -3.04 -4.69 -12.05
N GLY A 66 -2.48 -4.54 -10.85
CA GLY A 66 -2.96 -3.59 -9.86
C GLY A 66 -2.98 -2.16 -10.39
N THR A 67 -1.91 -1.71 -11.06
CA THR A 67 -1.83 -0.38 -11.69
C THR A 67 -2.89 -0.19 -12.78
N LEU A 68 -3.15 -1.23 -13.59
CA LEU A 68 -4.22 -1.20 -14.59
C LEU A 68 -5.60 -1.03 -13.95
N ILE A 69 -5.89 -1.78 -12.86
CA ILE A 69 -7.15 -1.64 -12.11
C ILE A 69 -7.29 -0.22 -11.52
N HIS A 70 -6.25 0.33 -10.89
CA HIS A 70 -6.27 1.70 -10.39
C HIS A 70 -6.58 2.69 -11.51
N THR A 71 -5.96 2.55 -12.69
CA THR A 71 -6.25 3.40 -13.83
C THR A 71 -7.70 3.30 -14.27
N LEU A 72 -8.25 2.09 -14.41
CA LEU A 72 -9.63 1.89 -14.89
C LEU A 72 -10.68 2.39 -13.88
N VAL A 73 -10.41 2.31 -12.57
CA VAL A 73 -11.34 2.72 -11.52
C VAL A 73 -11.22 4.21 -11.20
N LEU A 74 -10.00 4.70 -11.01
CA LEU A 74 -9.76 6.05 -10.46
C LEU A 74 -9.55 7.10 -11.56
N GLU A 75 -8.87 6.74 -12.65
CA GLU A 75 -8.45 7.67 -13.71
C GLU A 75 -8.75 7.11 -15.12
N PRO A 76 -9.98 6.63 -15.44
CA PRO A 76 -10.29 5.93 -16.70
C PRO A 76 -9.98 6.79 -17.95
N GLN A 77 -10.03 8.10 -17.84
CA GLN A 77 -9.69 9.03 -18.91
C GLN A 77 -8.21 8.97 -19.31
N THR A 78 -7.32 8.46 -18.45
CA THR A 78 -5.88 8.35 -18.74
C THR A 78 -5.51 7.01 -19.38
N PHE A 79 -6.46 6.07 -19.48
CA PHE A 79 -6.20 4.72 -20.00
C PHE A 79 -5.54 4.73 -21.36
N ALA A 80 -6.15 5.46 -22.33
CA ALA A 80 -5.66 5.50 -23.72
C ALA A 80 -4.25 6.12 -23.87
N SER A 81 -3.84 6.99 -22.94
CA SER A 81 -2.49 7.54 -22.93
C SER A 81 -1.46 6.65 -22.26
N ARG A 82 -1.89 5.82 -21.32
CA ARG A 82 -0.98 4.95 -20.52
C ARG A 82 -0.83 3.55 -21.08
N TYR A 83 -1.82 3.04 -21.82
CA TYR A 83 -1.88 1.65 -22.28
C TYR A 83 -2.13 1.53 -23.76
N ALA A 84 -1.43 0.58 -24.40
CA ALA A 84 -1.72 0.09 -25.74
C ALA A 84 -2.18 -1.38 -25.64
N VAL A 85 -3.26 -1.72 -26.35
CA VAL A 85 -3.85 -3.08 -26.33
C VAL A 85 -3.37 -3.85 -27.55
N TYR A 86 -2.68 -4.96 -27.32
CA TYR A 86 -2.23 -5.88 -28.35
C TYR A 86 -3.24 -7.00 -28.55
N GLU A 87 -3.72 -7.16 -29.79
CA GLU A 87 -4.66 -8.23 -30.18
C GLU A 87 -3.90 -9.53 -30.44
N GLY A 88 -3.37 -10.14 -29.38
CA GLY A 88 -2.61 -11.38 -29.50
C GLY A 88 -1.95 -11.79 -28.19
N VAL A 89 -1.15 -12.85 -28.27
CA VAL A 89 -0.40 -13.32 -27.10
C VAL A 89 0.88 -12.50 -26.95
N LYS A 90 1.12 -11.97 -25.75
CA LYS A 90 2.36 -11.26 -25.42
C LYS A 90 3.53 -12.25 -25.37
N ASP A 91 4.21 -12.48 -26.49
CA ASP A 91 5.47 -13.22 -26.54
C ASP A 91 6.61 -12.28 -26.94
N GLY A 92 7.53 -12.05 -26.02
CA GLY A 92 8.71 -11.22 -26.28
C GLY A 92 9.66 -11.77 -27.38
N ARG A 93 9.42 -12.97 -27.91
CA ARG A 93 10.12 -13.55 -29.06
C ARG A 93 9.43 -13.24 -30.38
N ASP A 94 8.12 -12.94 -30.34
CA ASP A 94 7.31 -12.64 -31.51
C ASP A 94 7.74 -11.30 -32.16
N PRO A 95 8.11 -11.30 -33.46
CA PRO A 95 8.44 -10.07 -34.17
C PRO A 95 7.30 -9.06 -34.24
N GLU A 96 6.04 -9.51 -34.38
CA GLU A 96 4.86 -8.64 -34.45
C GLU A 96 4.63 -7.94 -33.09
N PHE A 97 4.73 -8.70 -32.00
CA PHE A 97 4.65 -8.11 -30.66
C PHE A 97 5.75 -7.09 -30.41
N LYS A 98 7.01 -7.39 -30.80
CA LYS A 98 8.12 -6.44 -30.69
C LYS A 98 7.88 -5.18 -31.51
N ALA A 99 7.36 -5.32 -32.72
CA ALA A 99 7.03 -4.17 -33.58
C ALA A 99 5.93 -3.32 -32.96
N PHE A 100 4.91 -3.95 -32.37
CA PHE A 100 3.84 -3.26 -31.67
C PHE A 100 4.35 -2.47 -30.45
N VAL A 101 5.18 -3.08 -29.60
CA VAL A 101 5.82 -2.40 -28.46
C VAL A 101 6.63 -1.19 -28.91
N LYS A 102 7.40 -1.34 -29.99
CA LYS A 102 8.20 -0.25 -30.56
C LYS A 102 7.35 0.90 -31.12
N ALA A 103 6.17 0.58 -31.63
CA ALA A 103 5.22 1.59 -32.16
C ALA A 103 4.48 2.39 -31.07
N HIS A 104 4.51 1.91 -29.81
CA HIS A 104 3.81 2.54 -28.68
C HIS A 104 4.79 2.95 -27.56
N PRO A 105 5.74 3.85 -27.83
CA PRO A 105 6.73 4.28 -26.85
C PRO A 105 6.06 5.00 -25.68
N GLY A 106 6.46 4.65 -24.46
CA GLY A 106 5.93 5.26 -23.24
C GLY A 106 4.58 4.70 -22.75
N GLN A 107 3.95 3.79 -23.51
CA GLN A 107 2.74 3.09 -23.09
C GLN A 107 3.07 1.69 -22.58
N ALA A 108 2.35 1.25 -21.54
CA ALA A 108 2.38 -0.15 -21.11
C ALA A 108 1.55 -1.01 -22.08
N VAL A 109 2.17 -2.02 -22.67
CA VAL A 109 1.45 -2.92 -23.58
C VAL A 109 0.77 -4.02 -22.79
N ILE A 110 -0.55 -4.13 -22.96
CA ILE A 110 -1.39 -5.19 -22.38
C ILE A 110 -2.05 -6.01 -23.50
N ASP A 111 -2.38 -7.29 -23.22
CA ASP A 111 -3.18 -8.10 -24.15
C ASP A 111 -4.67 -7.94 -23.85
N ASP A 112 -5.50 -8.33 -24.83
CA ASP A 112 -6.96 -8.25 -24.72
C ASP A 112 -7.50 -9.09 -23.55
N VAL A 113 -6.93 -10.27 -23.28
CA VAL A 113 -7.34 -11.15 -22.18
C VAL A 113 -7.14 -10.45 -20.83
N SER A 114 -5.99 -9.82 -20.63
CA SER A 114 -5.69 -9.03 -19.44
C SER A 114 -6.63 -7.83 -19.31
N LEU A 115 -6.94 -7.15 -20.40
CA LEU A 115 -7.89 -6.04 -20.40
C LEU A 115 -9.30 -6.49 -20.05
N GLN A 116 -9.80 -7.60 -20.62
CA GLN A 116 -11.13 -8.12 -20.30
C GLN A 116 -11.23 -8.57 -18.84
N SER A 117 -10.17 -9.19 -18.30
CA SER A 117 -10.08 -9.55 -16.88
C SER A 117 -10.13 -8.31 -16.00
N ALA A 118 -9.38 -7.28 -16.35
CA ALA A 118 -9.37 -6.01 -15.61
C ALA A 118 -10.74 -5.29 -15.67
N LYS A 119 -11.40 -5.28 -16.82
CA LYS A 119 -12.76 -4.72 -16.96
C LYS A 119 -13.77 -5.42 -16.06
N ARG A 120 -13.78 -6.77 -16.06
CA ARG A 120 -14.68 -7.56 -15.19
C ARG A 120 -14.44 -7.26 -13.70
N MET A 121 -13.18 -7.18 -13.31
CA MET A 121 -12.83 -6.82 -11.93
C MET A 121 -13.27 -5.40 -11.59
N THR A 122 -13.06 -4.45 -12.50
CA THR A 122 -13.49 -3.05 -12.33
C THR A 122 -15.01 -2.96 -12.13
N GLU A 123 -15.80 -3.67 -12.93
CA GLU A 123 -17.26 -3.75 -12.78
C GLU A 123 -17.65 -4.26 -11.37
N LYS A 124 -17.02 -5.36 -10.93
CA LYS A 124 -17.27 -5.92 -9.58
C LYS A 124 -16.89 -4.98 -8.44
N LEU A 125 -15.80 -4.23 -8.61
CA LEU A 125 -15.39 -3.22 -7.64
C LEU A 125 -16.37 -2.05 -7.58
N LEU A 126 -16.82 -1.53 -8.72
CA LEU A 126 -17.76 -0.42 -8.80
C LEU A 126 -19.14 -0.78 -8.26
N GLU A 127 -19.62 -2.00 -8.53
CA GLU A 127 -20.88 -2.55 -8.02
C GLU A 127 -20.81 -2.91 -6.51
N ARG A 128 -19.60 -3.07 -5.94
CA ARG A 128 -19.46 -3.49 -4.54
C ARG A 128 -20.16 -2.52 -3.61
N ARG A 129 -21.09 -3.03 -2.83
CA ARG A 129 -21.83 -2.21 -1.86
C ARG A 129 -21.03 -2.07 -0.56
N PHE A 130 -20.95 -0.84 -0.11
CA PHE A 130 -20.45 -0.47 1.21
C PHE A 130 -21.52 0.38 1.90
N ARG A 131 -21.92 0.02 3.12
CA ARG A 131 -23.02 0.68 3.84
C ARG A 131 -24.27 0.91 3.01
N GLY A 132 -24.65 -0.09 2.20
CA GLY A 132 -25.87 -0.04 1.39
C GLY A 132 -25.75 0.69 0.04
N ARG A 133 -24.65 1.40 -0.25
CA ARG A 133 -24.43 2.14 -1.50
C ARG A 133 -23.35 1.46 -2.36
N PRO A 134 -23.44 1.45 -3.70
CA PRO A 134 -22.35 1.02 -4.58
C PRO A 134 -21.10 1.89 -4.38
N PHE A 135 -19.93 1.30 -4.57
CA PHE A 135 -18.67 2.05 -4.50
C PHE A 135 -18.59 3.15 -5.58
N ALA A 136 -19.21 2.92 -6.75
CA ALA A 136 -19.32 3.92 -7.81
C ALA A 136 -19.93 5.25 -7.33
N ASP A 137 -20.90 5.21 -6.41
CA ASP A 137 -21.52 6.43 -5.87
C ASP A 137 -20.53 7.23 -5.02
N TYR A 138 -19.74 6.54 -4.17
CA TYR A 138 -18.67 7.19 -3.39
C TYR A 138 -17.58 7.78 -4.28
N LEU A 139 -17.22 7.07 -5.38
CA LEU A 139 -16.25 7.56 -6.36
C LEU A 139 -16.71 8.88 -7.03
N ALA A 140 -18.02 9.05 -7.26
CA ALA A 140 -18.54 10.27 -7.85
C ALA A 140 -18.45 11.48 -6.89
N GLU A 141 -18.46 11.23 -5.57
CA GLU A 141 -18.45 12.26 -4.53
C GLU A 141 -17.05 12.57 -3.99
N GLY A 142 -16.08 11.65 -4.17
CA GLY A 142 -14.74 11.74 -3.60
C GLY A 142 -13.68 12.32 -4.54
N GLU A 143 -12.63 12.88 -3.94
CA GLU A 143 -11.42 13.34 -4.64
C GLU A 143 -10.49 12.15 -4.88
N LYS A 144 -10.10 11.91 -6.13
CA LYS A 144 -9.25 10.80 -6.55
C LYS A 144 -7.79 11.20 -6.52
N GLU A 145 -6.90 10.24 -6.20
CA GLU A 145 -5.44 10.43 -6.21
C GLU A 145 -5.01 11.69 -5.41
N ALA A 146 -5.69 11.93 -4.27
CA ALA A 146 -5.42 13.09 -3.44
C ALA A 146 -4.05 12.94 -2.73
N THR A 147 -3.08 13.76 -3.11
CA THR A 147 -1.76 13.78 -2.48
C THR A 147 -1.73 14.82 -1.37
N ILE A 148 -1.46 14.39 -0.15
CA ILE A 148 -1.30 15.25 1.02
C ILE A 148 0.16 15.24 1.45
N TYR A 149 0.78 16.42 1.46
CA TYR A 149 2.08 16.68 2.07
C TYR A 149 1.87 17.13 3.51
N PHE A 150 2.68 16.62 4.42
CA PHE A 150 2.60 16.99 5.84
C PHE A 150 3.98 16.86 6.51
N THR A 151 4.13 17.49 7.66
CA THR A 151 5.29 17.31 8.52
C THR A 151 4.90 16.40 9.68
N ASP A 152 5.67 15.34 9.91
CA ASP A 152 5.45 14.49 11.08
C ASP A 152 5.63 15.31 12.36
N PRO A 153 4.62 15.40 13.23
CA PRO A 153 4.64 16.30 14.38
C PRO A 153 5.63 15.89 15.47
N THR A 154 6.11 14.65 15.45
CA THR A 154 7.04 14.12 16.46
C THR A 154 8.49 14.30 16.05
N THR A 155 8.80 14.04 14.78
CA THR A 155 10.17 14.01 14.26
C THR A 155 10.55 15.21 13.39
N GLY A 156 9.56 15.95 12.89
CA GLY A 156 9.76 17.02 11.91
C GLY A 156 10.05 16.54 10.50
N VAL A 157 9.98 15.23 10.24
CA VAL A 157 10.21 14.65 8.91
C VAL A 157 9.10 15.06 7.95
N ARG A 158 9.49 15.51 6.76
CA ARG A 158 8.54 15.80 5.68
C ARG A 158 8.01 14.50 5.07
N CYS A 159 6.70 14.38 5.01
CA CYS A 159 5.99 13.19 4.56
C CYS A 159 4.95 13.52 3.51
N ARG A 160 4.54 12.51 2.74
CA ARG A 160 3.42 12.56 1.81
C ARG A 160 2.62 11.27 1.82
N ALA A 161 1.33 11.40 1.61
CA ALA A 161 0.39 10.30 1.39
C ALA A 161 -0.38 10.57 0.10
N ARG A 162 -0.51 9.56 -0.77
CA ARG A 162 -1.41 9.61 -1.92
C ARG A 162 -2.59 8.71 -1.62
N ILE A 163 -3.72 9.31 -1.36
CA ILE A 163 -4.97 8.65 -1.04
C ILE A 163 -5.70 8.34 -2.35
N ASP A 164 -6.02 7.09 -2.59
CA ASP A 164 -6.67 6.63 -3.82
C ASP A 164 -8.01 7.36 -4.03
N MET A 165 -8.82 7.47 -2.96
CA MET A 165 -10.03 8.26 -2.98
C MET A 165 -10.35 8.84 -1.59
N LEU A 166 -10.33 10.15 -1.49
CA LEU A 166 -10.70 10.91 -0.28
C LEU A 166 -12.14 11.39 -0.41
N HIS A 167 -13.02 10.74 0.36
CA HIS A 167 -14.42 11.10 0.49
C HIS A 167 -14.63 11.97 1.74
N PRO A 168 -15.66 12.86 1.80
CA PRO A 168 -15.93 13.67 2.98
C PRO A 168 -16.10 12.88 4.29
N GLU A 169 -16.52 11.61 4.21
CA GLU A 169 -16.77 10.74 5.36
C GLU A 169 -15.83 9.54 5.48
N PHE A 170 -14.98 9.27 4.45
CA PHE A 170 -14.15 8.07 4.40
C PHE A 170 -12.82 8.32 3.68
N VAL A 171 -11.81 7.57 4.06
CA VAL A 171 -10.61 7.36 3.26
C VAL A 171 -10.74 6.00 2.61
N PHE A 172 -10.81 5.94 1.29
CA PHE A 172 -10.83 4.67 0.56
C PHE A 172 -9.49 4.38 -0.10
N ASP A 173 -9.14 3.11 -0.10
CA ASP A 173 -7.91 2.60 -0.68
C ASP A 173 -8.23 1.33 -1.49
N LEU A 174 -7.89 1.34 -2.76
CA LEU A 174 -8.19 0.28 -3.71
C LEU A 174 -7.08 -0.76 -3.72
N LYS A 175 -7.44 -2.04 -3.58
CA LYS A 175 -6.47 -3.12 -3.57
C LYS A 175 -6.88 -4.28 -4.47
N THR A 176 -5.88 -4.91 -5.07
CA THR A 176 -6.02 -6.22 -5.69
C THR A 176 -5.45 -7.28 -4.75
N ALA A 177 -6.11 -8.44 -4.69
CA ALA A 177 -5.74 -9.50 -3.76
C ALA A 177 -5.85 -10.88 -4.41
N LEU A 178 -5.23 -11.87 -3.77
CA LEU A 178 -5.41 -13.28 -4.12
C LEU A 178 -6.76 -13.80 -3.63
N SER A 179 -7.29 -13.23 -2.55
CA SER A 179 -8.57 -13.62 -1.95
C SER A 179 -9.20 -12.46 -1.21
N VAL A 180 -10.54 -12.38 -1.25
CA VAL A 180 -11.35 -11.46 -0.44
C VAL A 180 -11.97 -12.14 0.78
N ILE A 181 -11.58 -13.37 1.11
CA ILE A 181 -11.96 -14.01 2.38
C ILE A 181 -11.26 -13.25 3.51
N GLN A 182 -12.02 -12.79 4.49
CA GLN A 182 -11.56 -11.85 5.52
C GLN A 182 -10.23 -12.29 6.20
N GLY A 183 -10.10 -13.56 6.61
CA GLY A 183 -8.90 -14.05 7.29
C GLY A 183 -7.68 -14.13 6.39
N GLU A 184 -7.85 -14.42 5.11
CA GLU A 184 -6.79 -14.47 4.09
C GLU A 184 -6.36 -13.06 3.70
N TRP A 185 -7.33 -12.18 3.46
CA TRP A 185 -7.06 -10.77 3.22
C TRP A 185 -6.34 -10.11 4.38
N LEU A 186 -6.76 -10.35 5.62
CA LEU A 186 -6.09 -9.80 6.80
C LEU A 186 -4.61 -10.21 6.86
N ARG A 187 -4.30 -11.48 6.60
CA ARG A 187 -2.91 -11.96 6.55
C ARG A 187 -2.12 -11.27 5.45
N GLN A 188 -2.69 -11.17 4.24
CA GLN A 188 -2.06 -10.47 3.12
C GLN A 188 -1.84 -8.99 3.45
N ALA A 189 -2.83 -8.31 4.02
CA ALA A 189 -2.75 -6.90 4.39
C ALA A 189 -1.65 -6.63 5.44
N LEU A 190 -1.50 -7.50 6.43
CA LEU A 190 -0.44 -7.38 7.44
C LEU A 190 0.95 -7.66 6.84
N ASN A 191 1.09 -8.67 5.98
CA ASN A 191 2.35 -9.00 5.31
C ASN A 191 2.82 -7.88 4.37
N LEU A 192 1.89 -7.15 3.75
CA LEU A 192 2.17 -6.01 2.87
C LEU A 192 2.21 -4.67 3.62
N ASN A 193 2.10 -4.71 4.95
CA ASN A 193 2.10 -3.53 5.82
C ASN A 193 1.04 -2.48 5.42
N TYR A 194 -0.19 -2.92 5.13
CA TYR A 194 -1.31 -2.02 4.86
C TYR A 194 -1.86 -1.38 6.14
N ASP A 195 -1.56 -1.96 7.31
CA ASP A 195 -1.78 -1.34 8.61
C ASP A 195 -0.94 -0.06 8.77
N LEU A 196 0.34 -0.08 8.41
CA LEU A 196 1.19 1.11 8.37
C LEU A 196 0.62 2.17 7.40
N GLN A 197 0.21 1.75 6.19
CA GLN A 197 -0.34 2.66 5.19
C GLN A 197 -1.63 3.32 5.68
N SER A 198 -2.56 2.54 6.25
CA SER A 198 -3.83 3.07 6.74
C SER A 198 -3.63 4.09 7.86
N TYR A 199 -2.70 3.84 8.80
CA TYR A 199 -2.36 4.80 9.83
C TYR A 199 -1.77 6.09 9.27
N MET A 200 -0.74 5.98 8.41
CA MET A 200 -0.05 7.15 7.83
C MET A 200 -0.99 8.01 6.99
N TYR A 201 -1.90 7.41 6.24
CA TYR A 201 -2.88 8.13 5.41
C TYR A 201 -3.95 8.80 6.26
N SER A 202 -4.42 8.13 7.32
CA SER A 202 -5.34 8.73 8.28
C SER A 202 -4.70 9.90 9.04
N LEU A 203 -3.41 9.77 9.39
CA LEU A 203 -2.64 10.86 10.01
C LEU A 203 -2.52 12.07 9.06
N ALA A 204 -2.17 11.82 7.81
CA ALA A 204 -2.06 12.86 6.79
C ALA A 204 -3.37 13.62 6.60
N GLU A 205 -4.50 12.90 6.52
CA GLU A 205 -5.84 13.49 6.42
C GLU A 205 -6.19 14.34 7.65
N CYS A 206 -5.97 13.80 8.85
CA CYS A 206 -6.22 14.53 10.10
C CYS A 206 -5.42 15.82 10.21
N LEU A 207 -4.13 15.78 9.86
CA LEU A 207 -3.25 16.96 9.89
C LEU A 207 -3.66 18.00 8.88
N TYR A 208 -4.12 17.56 7.70
CA TYR A 208 -4.58 18.45 6.64
C TYR A 208 -5.94 19.08 6.97
N SER A 209 -6.90 18.27 7.40
CA SER A 209 -8.27 18.74 7.65
C SER A 209 -8.46 19.42 9.00
N GLY A 210 -7.51 19.22 9.94
CA GLY A 210 -7.64 19.69 11.33
C GLY A 210 -8.67 18.92 12.15
N ARG A 211 -9.04 17.71 11.73
CA ARG A 211 -10.03 16.89 12.45
C ARG A 211 -9.45 16.35 13.76
N ASP A 212 -10.26 16.29 14.79
CA ASP A 212 -9.91 15.65 16.07
C ASP A 212 -9.91 14.11 15.99
N LYS A 213 -10.60 13.55 14.99
CA LYS A 213 -10.71 12.10 14.78
C LYS A 213 -10.52 11.77 13.30
N PRO A 214 -9.76 10.70 12.99
CA PRO A 214 -9.59 10.26 11.62
C PRO A 214 -10.93 9.80 11.01
N LEU A 215 -11.03 9.98 9.70
CA LEU A 215 -12.09 9.32 8.92
C LEU A 215 -11.91 7.81 8.97
N PRO A 216 -12.99 7.01 8.93
CA PRO A 216 -12.88 5.58 8.76
C PRO A 216 -12.09 5.24 7.48
N PHE A 217 -11.08 4.38 7.62
CA PHE A 217 -10.28 3.90 6.50
C PHE A 217 -10.88 2.61 5.96
N VAL A 218 -11.14 2.56 4.67
CA VAL A 218 -11.84 1.46 4.01
C VAL A 218 -11.03 0.94 2.83
N PHE A 219 -10.70 -0.34 2.85
CA PHE A 219 -10.14 -1.05 1.70
C PHE A 219 -11.27 -1.54 0.81
N ILE A 220 -11.24 -1.19 -0.48
CA ILE A 220 -12.06 -1.79 -1.52
C ILE A 220 -11.17 -2.78 -2.27
N VAL A 221 -11.48 -4.07 -2.11
CA VAL A 221 -10.58 -5.15 -2.49
C VAL A 221 -11.23 -6.02 -3.55
N GLY A 222 -10.51 -6.28 -4.65
CA GLY A 222 -10.94 -7.21 -5.69
C GLY A 222 -9.97 -8.38 -5.86
N GLU A 223 -10.50 -9.56 -6.13
CA GLU A 223 -9.70 -10.74 -6.49
C GLU A 223 -9.15 -10.61 -7.91
N ASN A 224 -7.86 -10.90 -8.09
CA ASN A 224 -7.18 -10.80 -9.38
C ASN A 224 -7.42 -12.00 -10.32
N SER A 225 -8.30 -12.91 -9.93
CA SER A 225 -8.70 -14.09 -10.70
C SER A 225 -10.22 -14.28 -10.66
N ALA A 226 -10.77 -15.03 -11.63
CA ALA A 226 -12.19 -15.37 -11.66
C ALA A 226 -12.62 -16.06 -10.36
N PRO A 227 -13.79 -15.70 -9.79
CA PRO A 227 -14.87 -14.89 -10.38
C PRO A 227 -14.73 -13.36 -10.19
N TYR A 228 -13.55 -12.86 -9.83
CA TYR A 228 -13.26 -11.43 -9.57
C TYR A 228 -14.12 -10.85 -8.44
N SER A 229 -14.30 -11.65 -7.39
CA SER A 229 -15.07 -11.23 -6.21
C SER A 229 -14.50 -9.93 -5.62
N ALA A 230 -15.40 -9.04 -5.16
CA ALA A 230 -15.00 -7.81 -4.53
C ALA A 230 -15.55 -7.71 -3.10
N SER A 231 -14.80 -7.11 -2.19
CA SER A 231 -15.20 -6.87 -0.81
C SER A 231 -14.77 -5.49 -0.32
N ALA A 232 -15.44 -5.02 0.74
CA ALA A 232 -15.08 -3.79 1.45
C ALA A 232 -14.72 -4.13 2.89
N PHE A 233 -13.55 -3.67 3.35
CA PHE A 233 -13.07 -3.92 4.71
C PHE A 233 -12.73 -2.59 5.38
N THR A 234 -13.39 -2.29 6.48
CA THR A 234 -13.02 -1.14 7.32
C THR A 234 -11.85 -1.53 8.20
N ALA A 235 -10.79 -0.73 8.20
CA ALA A 235 -9.68 -0.89 9.12
C ALA A 235 -10.15 -0.56 10.55
N GLY A 236 -10.20 -1.57 11.40
CA GLY A 236 -10.61 -1.42 12.80
C GLY A 236 -9.51 -0.82 13.67
N ASP A 237 -9.87 -0.42 14.90
CA ASP A 237 -8.97 0.29 15.82
C ASP A 237 -7.67 -0.47 16.11
N THR A 238 -7.73 -1.79 16.26
CA THR A 238 -6.54 -2.61 16.53
C THR A 238 -5.61 -2.69 15.33
N PHE A 239 -6.16 -2.71 14.11
CA PHE A 239 -5.40 -2.69 12.87
C PHE A 239 -4.69 -1.34 12.69
N ILE A 240 -5.41 -0.24 12.87
CA ILE A 240 -4.85 1.13 12.84
C ILE A 240 -3.80 1.31 13.94
N ALA A 241 -4.06 0.86 15.17
CA ALA A 241 -3.11 0.96 16.27
C ALA A 241 -1.81 0.19 16.02
N LYS A 242 -1.89 -1.00 15.39
CA LYS A 242 -0.71 -1.77 14.97
C LYS A 242 0.10 -0.99 13.93
N GLY A 243 -0.57 -0.42 12.93
CA GLY A 243 0.05 0.45 11.93
C GLY A 243 0.72 1.68 12.55
N GLY A 244 0.09 2.27 13.56
CA GLY A 244 0.64 3.41 14.31
C GLY A 244 1.95 3.08 15.02
N LYS A 245 2.07 1.90 15.63
CA LYS A 245 3.34 1.45 16.24
C LYS A 245 4.43 1.35 15.17
N LYS A 246 4.16 0.66 14.06
CA LYS A 246 5.10 0.54 12.93
C LYS A 246 5.51 1.92 12.39
N TYR A 247 4.54 2.85 12.26
CA TYR A 247 4.83 4.19 11.78
C TYR A 247 5.79 4.93 12.71
N GLN A 248 5.53 4.91 14.03
CA GLN A 248 6.40 5.53 15.02
C GLN A 248 7.82 4.96 14.98
N GLU A 249 7.96 3.66 14.83
CA GLU A 249 9.26 2.98 14.72
C GLU A 249 10.02 3.44 13.46
N VAL A 250 9.39 3.37 12.27
CA VAL A 250 10.08 3.68 11.02
C VAL A 250 10.37 5.17 10.86
N ILE A 251 9.47 6.08 11.32
CA ILE A 251 9.71 7.51 11.19
C ILE A 251 10.81 8.01 12.13
N ALA A 252 10.88 7.44 13.34
CA ALA A 252 11.96 7.72 14.28
C ALA A 252 13.30 7.17 13.80
N ALA A 253 13.32 5.94 13.27
CA ALA A 253 14.51 5.34 12.67
C ALA A 253 15.01 6.17 11.49
N TYR A 254 14.11 6.58 10.59
CA TYR A 254 14.45 7.45 9.46
C TYR A 254 15.07 8.77 9.95
N ALA A 255 14.44 9.45 10.92
CA ALA A 255 14.93 10.72 11.44
C ALA A 255 16.32 10.59 12.05
N ALA A 256 16.56 9.53 12.82
CA ALA A 256 17.86 9.26 13.45
C ALA A 256 18.95 8.96 12.41
N CYS A 257 18.68 8.04 11.48
CA CYS A 257 19.62 7.62 10.44
C CYS A 257 19.95 8.78 9.48
N SER A 258 18.91 9.53 9.05
CA SER A 258 19.08 10.67 8.14
C SER A 258 19.93 11.79 8.75
N LYS A 259 19.76 12.06 10.06
CA LYS A 259 20.55 13.08 10.77
C LYS A 259 22.03 12.74 10.83
N GLN A 260 22.37 11.46 10.93
CA GLN A 260 23.75 10.98 11.10
C GLN A 260 24.36 10.47 9.79
N ASP A 261 23.54 10.33 8.74
CA ASP A 261 23.85 9.59 7.49
C ASP A 261 24.46 8.20 7.78
N TYR A 262 23.93 7.55 8.82
CA TYR A 262 24.33 6.21 9.22
C TYR A 262 23.13 5.26 9.16
N TRP A 263 23.25 4.21 8.34
CA TRP A 263 22.19 3.29 7.97
C TRP A 263 22.58 1.84 8.28
N PRO A 264 22.53 1.43 9.57
CA PRO A 264 22.99 0.11 10.00
C PRO A 264 22.11 -1.01 9.42
N ASP A 265 22.72 -2.19 9.27
CA ASP A 265 22.03 -3.42 8.91
C ASP A 265 21.49 -4.13 10.16
N LEU A 266 20.94 -5.33 9.97
CA LEU A 266 20.49 -6.22 11.04
C LEU A 266 21.67 -6.54 12.00
N GLY A 267 21.34 -6.85 13.25
CA GLY A 267 22.33 -7.26 14.24
C GLY A 267 23.09 -8.52 13.83
N GLU A 268 24.25 -8.76 14.45
CA GLU A 268 25.15 -9.87 14.14
C GLU A 268 24.51 -11.24 14.40
N GLU A 269 23.64 -11.34 15.41
CA GLU A 269 23.04 -12.59 15.86
C GLU A 269 21.61 -12.39 16.37
N ALA A 270 20.74 -13.35 16.10
CA ALA A 270 19.40 -13.44 16.68
C ALA A 270 19.11 -14.90 17.08
N VAL A 271 18.53 -15.08 18.27
CA VAL A 271 18.03 -16.38 18.70
C VAL A 271 16.62 -16.57 18.14
N LEU A 272 16.38 -17.68 17.44
CA LEU A 272 15.07 -18.04 16.94
C LEU A 272 14.29 -18.77 18.03
N GLU A 273 13.26 -18.11 18.56
CA GLU A 273 12.30 -18.71 19.48
C GLU A 273 10.90 -18.66 18.86
N LEU A 274 10.12 -19.69 19.11
CA LEU A 274 8.72 -19.71 18.70
C LEU A 274 7.90 -18.93 19.74
N ASP A 275 6.99 -18.10 19.26
CA ASP A 275 5.97 -17.50 20.11
C ASP A 275 5.15 -18.61 20.79
N HIS A 276 4.73 -18.40 22.04
CA HIS A 276 4.01 -19.39 22.85
C HIS A 276 2.77 -19.98 22.15
N TRP A 277 2.09 -19.22 21.28
CA TRP A 277 0.95 -19.67 20.49
C TRP A 277 1.36 -20.54 19.28
N MET A 278 2.61 -20.43 18.81
CA MET A 278 3.18 -21.29 17.75
C MET A 278 3.65 -22.62 18.30
N VAL A 279 3.98 -22.68 19.59
CA VAL A 279 4.52 -23.90 20.20
C VAL A 279 3.47 -25.01 20.21
N GLY A 280 2.15 -24.70 20.09
CA GLY A 280 1.07 -25.69 20.14
C GLY A 280 1.26 -26.62 21.32
N ALA A 281 0.62 -27.75 21.37
CA ALA A 281 1.03 -28.84 22.27
C ALA A 281 2.27 -29.58 21.68
N ALA A 282 3.36 -28.85 21.38
CA ALA A 282 4.62 -29.46 21.04
C ALA A 282 5.07 -30.27 22.24
N ASN A 283 4.87 -31.57 22.14
CA ASN A 283 5.26 -32.53 23.12
C ASN A 283 6.71 -32.26 23.51
N GLU A 284 6.98 -32.04 24.80
CA GLU A 284 8.33 -32.02 25.38
C GLU A 284 9.11 -33.31 25.07
N SER A 285 8.47 -34.30 24.49
CA SER A 285 9.04 -35.57 24.06
C SER A 285 9.86 -35.54 22.76
N ALA A 286 9.79 -34.46 21.97
CA ALA A 286 10.51 -34.40 20.68
C ALA A 286 12.04 -34.41 20.81
N TRP A 287 12.58 -34.07 21.98
CA TRP A 287 14.03 -34.08 22.28
C TRP A 287 14.50 -35.32 23.06
N ARG A 288 13.64 -36.29 23.34
CA ARG A 288 14.02 -37.54 23.99
C ARG A 288 14.42 -38.65 23.01
N VAL A 289 15.05 -38.29 21.89
CA VAL A 289 15.66 -39.26 20.99
C VAL A 289 17.09 -39.50 21.46
N ASN A 290 17.31 -40.71 22.06
CA ASN A 290 18.61 -41.32 22.36
C ASN A 290 19.43 -40.73 23.53
N GLN A 291 18.91 -40.85 24.75
CA GLN A 291 19.85 -41.16 25.84
C GLN A 291 20.06 -42.68 25.89
N PRO A 292 21.30 -43.18 25.80
CA PRO A 292 21.57 -44.59 25.99
C PRO A 292 21.15 -44.97 27.42
N ARG A 293 20.37 -46.04 27.54
CA ARG A 293 20.03 -46.62 28.84
C ARG A 293 21.35 -47.09 29.46
N VAL A 294 21.76 -46.49 30.56
CA VAL A 294 22.78 -46.99 31.47
C VAL A 294 22.17 -48.06 32.33
#